data_59c69943e91d3333237dbafde602735a
#
_entry.id   59c69943e91d3333237dbafde602735a
#
_cell.length_a   1.000
_cell.length_b   1.000
_cell.length_c   1.000
_cell.angle_alpha   90.00
_cell.angle_beta   90.00
_cell.angle_gamma   90.00
#
_symmetry.space_group_name_H-M   'P 1'
#
loop_
_entity.id
_entity.type
_entity.pdbx_description
1 polymer ?
#
loop_
_entity_poly.entity_id
_entity_poly.type
_entity_poly.pdbx_seq_one_letter_code
_entity_poly.pdbx_strand_id
1 'polypeptide(L)'
;SRALSPSLNDPYTAMAVLEHLGDALCFLRDRGLPNGRYERNGRLLLFMPVSDFQGLVETMLNLIRQYGRTHPAVMIRLIEVLTEVCACLDDARRRDVLKLHATLARDEGLEHTWAQHDREAIERRYERFLRADAQRNGKRAEEPVIVEHHE
;
A
#
# COMPACT_ATOMS: atom_id res chain seq x y z
N SER A 1 16.16 -23.46 -3.43
CA SER A 1 14.95 -23.05 -2.69
C SER A 1 15.18 -22.73 -1.21
N ARG A 2 16.40 -22.35 -0.83
CA ARG A 2 16.78 -22.10 0.58
C ARG A 2 16.68 -20.64 1.02
N ALA A 3 16.46 -19.71 0.12
CA ALA A 3 16.79 -18.32 0.38
C ALA A 3 15.64 -17.46 0.94
N LEU A 4 14.40 -17.93 0.94
CA LEU A 4 13.26 -17.07 1.27
C LEU A 4 12.58 -17.42 2.61
N SER A 5 12.80 -18.61 3.16
CA SER A 5 11.98 -19.03 4.29
C SER A 5 12.42 -18.58 5.68
N PRO A 6 13.70 -18.39 6.08
CA PRO A 6 14.01 -17.95 7.43
C PRO A 6 13.92 -16.45 7.65
N SER A 7 14.20 -15.65 6.64
CA SER A 7 14.27 -14.18 6.78
C SER A 7 12.89 -13.50 6.75
N LEU A 8 11.89 -14.13 6.13
CA LEU A 8 10.53 -13.59 6.07
C LEU A 8 9.65 -13.99 7.27
N ASN A 9 10.13 -14.92 8.10
CA ASN A 9 9.48 -15.23 9.38
C ASN A 9 9.83 -14.24 10.50
N ASP A 10 10.70 -13.28 10.22
CA ASP A 10 11.06 -12.23 11.16
C ASP A 10 10.11 -11.03 10.98
N PRO A 11 9.29 -10.68 11.99
CA PRO A 11 8.40 -9.52 11.89
C PRO A 11 9.14 -8.21 11.69
N TYR A 12 10.37 -8.06 12.15
CA TYR A 12 11.18 -6.86 11.91
C TYR A 12 11.56 -6.71 10.44
N THR A 13 11.91 -7.81 9.78
CA THR A 13 12.20 -7.82 8.33
C THR A 13 10.93 -7.48 7.53
N ALA A 14 9.78 -8.04 7.89
CA ALA A 14 8.51 -7.72 7.26
C ALA A 14 8.16 -6.23 7.41
N MET A 15 8.38 -5.64 8.59
CA MET A 15 8.18 -4.22 8.83
C MET A 15 9.13 -3.35 8.00
N ALA A 16 10.40 -3.70 7.89
CA ALA A 16 11.36 -2.98 7.06
C ALA A 16 10.99 -3.01 5.59
N VAL A 17 10.54 -4.15 5.07
CA VAL A 17 10.04 -4.28 3.69
C VAL A 17 8.81 -3.40 3.47
N LEU A 18 7.88 -3.36 4.44
CA LEU A 18 6.69 -2.50 4.39
C LEU A 18 7.04 -1.01 4.29
N GLU A 19 8.00 -0.54 5.11
CA GLU A 19 8.46 0.85 5.08
C GLU A 19 9.05 1.22 3.71
N HIS A 20 9.92 0.38 3.18
CA HIS A 20 10.51 0.59 1.86
C HIS A 20 9.47 0.54 0.73
N LEU A 21 8.51 -0.36 0.82
CA LEU A 21 7.42 -0.43 -0.15
C LEU A 21 6.54 0.82 -0.12
N GLY A 22 6.19 1.29 1.09
CA GLY A 22 5.41 2.51 1.26
C GLY A 22 6.12 3.72 0.66
N ASP A 23 7.39 3.90 0.96
CA ASP A 23 8.22 4.97 0.41
C ASP A 23 8.33 4.90 -1.12
N ALA A 24 8.53 3.70 -1.66
CA ALA A 24 8.60 3.48 -3.10
C ALA A 24 7.27 3.83 -3.80
N LEU A 25 6.14 3.41 -3.24
CA LEU A 25 4.82 3.68 -3.81
C LEU A 25 4.48 5.18 -3.79
N CYS A 26 4.79 5.87 -2.70
CA CYS A 26 4.63 7.33 -2.63
C CYS A 26 5.57 8.06 -3.60
N PHE A 27 6.79 7.58 -3.75
CA PHE A 27 7.76 8.14 -4.71
C PHE A 27 7.31 7.99 -6.16
N LEU A 28 6.73 6.84 -6.53
CA LEU A 28 6.28 6.54 -7.88
C LEU A 28 5.11 7.44 -8.32
N ARG A 29 4.33 7.96 -7.39
CA ARG A 29 3.31 8.96 -7.67
C ARG A 29 3.88 10.18 -8.38
N ASP A 30 4.98 10.72 -7.84
CA ASP A 30 5.49 12.03 -8.22
C ASP A 30 6.45 11.98 -9.41
N ARG A 31 7.02 10.82 -9.71
CA ARG A 31 8.10 10.65 -10.69
C ARG A 31 7.97 9.43 -11.59
N GLY A 32 6.78 8.86 -11.70
CA GLY A 32 6.52 7.79 -12.64
C GLY A 32 6.74 8.26 -14.08
N LEU A 33 7.67 7.63 -14.79
CA LEU A 33 7.91 7.91 -16.19
C LEU A 33 6.98 7.06 -17.07
N PRO A 34 6.48 7.61 -18.18
CA PRO A 34 5.55 6.88 -19.06
C PRO A 34 6.09 5.54 -19.59
N ASN A 35 7.40 5.36 -19.62
CA ASN A 35 8.08 4.14 -20.04
C ASN A 35 8.39 3.16 -18.89
N GLY A 36 7.87 3.41 -17.69
CA GLY A 36 8.12 2.57 -16.52
C GLY A 36 9.53 2.71 -15.92
N ARG A 37 10.28 3.74 -16.29
CA ARG A 37 11.59 4.04 -15.70
C ARG A 37 11.41 4.99 -14.53
N TYR A 38 12.00 4.63 -13.39
CA TYR A 38 11.95 5.41 -12.16
C TYR A 38 13.37 5.80 -11.76
N GLU A 39 13.65 7.09 -11.77
CA GLU A 39 14.98 7.64 -11.53
C GLU A 39 14.97 8.59 -10.33
N ARG A 40 16.05 8.58 -9.56
CA ARG A 40 16.32 9.55 -8.51
C ARG A 40 17.76 10.05 -8.64
N ASN A 41 17.94 11.37 -8.71
CA ASN A 41 19.27 11.99 -8.87
C ASN A 41 20.05 11.44 -10.08
N GLY A 42 19.37 11.18 -11.20
CA GLY A 42 19.97 10.63 -12.41
C GLY A 42 20.31 9.14 -12.35
N ARG A 43 19.98 8.44 -11.25
CA ARG A 43 20.19 6.99 -11.12
C ARG A 43 18.88 6.25 -11.37
N LEU A 44 18.93 5.27 -12.26
CA LEU A 44 17.80 4.34 -12.46
C LEU A 44 17.60 3.53 -11.19
N LEU A 45 16.46 3.74 -10.50
CA LEU A 45 16.09 3.00 -9.30
C LEU A 45 15.29 1.74 -9.64
N LEU A 46 14.42 1.85 -10.63
CA LEU A 46 13.53 0.77 -11.02
C LEU A 46 13.19 0.91 -12.49
N PHE A 47 13.28 -0.19 -13.21
CA PHE A 47 12.70 -0.33 -14.53
C PHE A 47 11.57 -1.36 -14.47
N MET A 48 10.33 -0.91 -14.71
CA MET A 48 9.17 -1.76 -14.64
C MET A 48 8.18 -1.36 -15.73
N PRO A 49 7.79 -2.28 -16.63
CA PRO A 49 6.71 -2.03 -17.55
C PRO A 49 5.43 -1.62 -16.79
N VAL A 50 4.74 -0.59 -17.26
CA VAL A 50 3.54 -0.05 -16.58
C VAL A 50 2.47 -1.11 -16.38
N SER A 51 2.36 -2.08 -17.30
CA SER A 51 1.43 -3.22 -17.22
C SER A 51 1.71 -4.16 -16.04
N ASP A 52 2.97 -4.23 -15.56
CA ASP A 52 3.38 -5.18 -14.51
C ASP A 52 3.46 -4.54 -13.12
N PHE A 53 3.36 -3.20 -13.05
CA PHE A 53 3.46 -2.46 -11.79
C PHE A 53 2.41 -2.93 -10.77
N GLN A 54 1.14 -2.95 -11.17
CA GLN A 54 0.04 -3.38 -10.31
C GLN A 54 0.21 -4.83 -9.87
N GLY A 55 0.56 -5.73 -10.78
CA GLY A 55 0.80 -7.14 -10.48
C GLY A 55 1.93 -7.35 -9.48
N LEU A 56 3.02 -6.58 -9.59
CA LEU A 56 4.12 -6.66 -8.63
C LEU A 56 3.71 -6.16 -7.24
N VAL A 57 3.01 -5.03 -7.17
CA VAL A 57 2.50 -4.47 -5.91
C VAL A 57 1.57 -5.46 -5.23
N GLU A 58 0.62 -6.03 -5.97
CA GLU A 58 -0.29 -7.05 -5.45
C GLU A 58 0.45 -8.29 -4.95
N THR A 59 1.45 -8.76 -5.69
CA THR A 59 2.26 -9.91 -5.28
C THR A 59 3.00 -9.63 -3.98
N MET A 60 3.61 -8.46 -3.85
CA MET A 60 4.31 -8.06 -2.62
C MET A 60 3.37 -7.93 -1.43
N LEU A 61 2.21 -7.31 -1.61
CA LEU A 61 1.21 -7.18 -0.55
C LEU A 61 0.64 -8.54 -0.13
N ASN A 62 0.41 -9.44 -1.08
CA ASN A 62 -0.01 -10.82 -0.79
C ASN A 62 1.03 -11.56 0.05
N LEU A 63 2.32 -11.46 -0.32
CA LEU A 63 3.40 -12.08 0.45
C LEU A 63 3.47 -11.53 1.88
N ILE A 64 3.41 -10.23 2.04
CA ILE A 64 3.44 -9.58 3.36
C ILE A 64 2.26 -10.04 4.21
N ARG A 65 1.05 -10.12 3.65
CA ARG A 65 -0.13 -10.63 4.38
C ARG A 65 0.03 -12.08 4.79
N GLN A 66 0.51 -12.94 3.90
CA GLN A 66 0.74 -14.34 4.22
C GLN A 66 1.70 -14.53 5.39
N TYR A 67 2.77 -13.74 5.44
CA TYR A 67 3.75 -13.80 6.53
C TYR A 67 3.30 -13.06 7.79
N GLY A 68 2.54 -11.98 7.62
CA GLY A 68 2.11 -11.11 8.72
C GLY A 68 0.84 -11.55 9.43
N ARG A 69 0.04 -12.42 8.83
CA ARG A 69 -1.30 -12.75 9.37
C ARG A 69 -1.33 -13.28 10.80
N THR A 70 -0.26 -13.91 11.26
CA THR A 70 -0.10 -14.39 12.64
C THR A 70 0.61 -13.38 13.56
N HIS A 71 0.99 -12.22 13.04
CA HIS A 71 1.67 -11.15 13.77
C HIS A 71 0.83 -9.87 13.73
N PRO A 72 0.05 -9.55 14.77
CA PRO A 72 -0.83 -8.38 14.78
C PRO A 72 -0.11 -7.07 14.48
N ALA A 73 1.10 -6.89 14.99
CA ALA A 73 1.90 -5.70 14.76
C ALA A 73 2.24 -5.49 13.26
N VAL A 74 2.49 -6.56 12.52
CA VAL A 74 2.73 -6.49 11.06
C VAL A 74 1.47 -6.10 10.31
N MET A 75 0.32 -6.68 10.67
CA MET A 75 -0.96 -6.36 10.04
C MET A 75 -1.39 -4.91 10.32
N ILE A 76 -1.20 -4.44 11.54
CA ILE A 76 -1.44 -3.04 11.92
C ILE A 76 -0.55 -2.12 11.09
N ARG A 77 0.75 -2.41 11.00
CA ARG A 77 1.67 -1.58 10.22
C ARG A 77 1.38 -1.61 8.72
N LEU A 78 0.97 -2.76 8.19
CA LEU A 78 0.53 -2.87 6.79
C LEU A 78 -0.63 -1.90 6.50
N ILE A 79 -1.66 -1.90 7.35
CA ILE A 79 -2.81 -1.01 7.18
C ILE A 79 -2.39 0.47 7.29
N GLU A 80 -1.48 0.80 8.22
CA GLU A 80 -0.94 2.17 8.36
C GLU A 80 -0.18 2.61 7.10
N VAL A 81 0.69 1.76 6.56
CA VAL A 81 1.44 2.06 5.33
C VAL A 81 0.50 2.25 4.14
N LEU A 82 -0.51 1.38 3.99
CA LEU A 82 -1.52 1.53 2.95
C LEU A 82 -2.32 2.83 3.09
N THR A 83 -2.57 3.29 4.32
CA THR A 83 -3.21 4.59 4.60
C THR A 83 -2.33 5.75 4.13
N GLU A 84 -1.04 5.73 4.43
CA GLU A 84 -0.08 6.74 3.99
C GLU A 84 0.01 6.80 2.46
N VAL A 85 0.08 5.63 1.81
CA VAL A 85 0.12 5.55 0.35
C VAL A 85 -1.21 6.03 -0.27
N CYS A 86 -2.34 5.66 0.31
CA CYS A 86 -3.66 6.14 -0.14
C CYS A 86 -3.74 7.66 -0.14
N ALA A 87 -3.20 8.31 0.89
CA ALA A 87 -3.15 9.77 0.97
C ALA A 87 -2.29 10.41 -0.12
N CYS A 88 -1.33 9.68 -0.68
CA CYS A 88 -0.44 10.13 -1.74
C CYS A 88 -0.97 9.87 -3.16
N LEU A 89 -1.88 8.93 -3.37
CA LEU A 89 -2.35 8.51 -4.70
C LEU A 89 -3.60 9.26 -5.14
N ASP A 90 -3.54 9.84 -6.33
CA ASP A 90 -4.69 10.51 -6.97
C ASP A 90 -5.56 9.55 -7.79
N ASP A 91 -4.98 8.47 -8.31
CA ASP A 91 -5.67 7.48 -9.13
C ASP A 91 -6.60 6.60 -8.29
N ALA A 92 -7.90 6.73 -8.52
CA ALA A 92 -8.93 5.97 -7.80
C ALA A 92 -8.78 4.44 -7.98
N ARG A 93 -8.37 3.97 -9.17
CA ARG A 93 -8.17 2.54 -9.43
C ARG A 93 -7.04 1.96 -8.60
N ARG A 94 -5.94 2.71 -8.44
CA ARG A 94 -4.83 2.31 -7.57
C ARG A 94 -5.24 2.31 -6.11
N ARG A 95 -6.05 3.28 -5.67
CA ARG A 95 -6.60 3.28 -4.31
C ARG A 95 -7.54 2.11 -4.05
N ASP A 96 -8.30 1.65 -5.03
CA ASP A 96 -9.15 0.46 -4.92
C ASP A 96 -8.33 -0.79 -4.63
N VAL A 97 -7.16 -0.94 -5.24
CA VAL A 97 -6.22 -2.03 -4.93
C VAL A 97 -5.75 -1.94 -3.48
N LEU A 98 -5.38 -0.75 -3.01
CA LEU A 98 -4.98 -0.56 -1.60
C LEU A 98 -6.13 -0.89 -0.65
N LYS A 99 -7.35 -0.50 -0.98
CA LYS A 99 -8.55 -0.79 -0.18
C LYS A 99 -8.82 -2.29 -0.08
N LEU A 100 -8.67 -3.02 -1.17
CA LEU A 100 -8.77 -4.48 -1.17
C LEU A 100 -7.77 -5.08 -0.18
N HIS A 101 -6.51 -4.69 -0.26
CA HIS A 101 -5.46 -5.23 0.63
C HIS A 101 -5.60 -4.77 2.08
N ALA A 102 -6.07 -3.55 2.34
CA ALA A 102 -6.39 -3.09 3.69
C ALA A 102 -7.54 -3.89 4.30
N THR A 103 -8.58 -4.19 3.52
CA THR A 103 -9.72 -5.02 3.94
C THR A 103 -9.27 -6.45 4.24
N LEU A 104 -8.47 -7.05 3.36
CA LEU A 104 -7.93 -8.39 3.58
C LEU A 104 -7.00 -8.44 4.80
N ALA A 105 -6.18 -7.42 5.01
CA ALA A 105 -5.30 -7.32 6.18
C ALA A 105 -6.11 -7.23 7.49
N ARG A 106 -7.18 -6.44 7.51
CA ARG A 106 -8.10 -6.40 8.65
C ARG A 106 -8.72 -7.76 8.91
N ASP A 107 -9.34 -8.38 7.91
CA ASP A 107 -10.07 -9.63 8.07
C ASP A 107 -9.16 -10.76 8.51
N GLU A 108 -8.02 -10.94 7.85
CA GLU A 108 -7.03 -11.95 8.22
C GLU A 108 -6.39 -11.67 9.59
N GLY A 109 -6.11 -10.40 9.91
CA GLY A 109 -5.60 -10.01 11.21
C GLY A 109 -6.58 -10.32 12.33
N LEU A 110 -7.87 -10.04 12.16
CA LEU A 110 -8.90 -10.37 13.13
C LEU A 110 -9.11 -11.88 13.29
N GLU A 111 -9.01 -12.64 12.22
CA GLU A 111 -9.14 -14.09 12.24
C GLU A 111 -8.04 -14.75 13.09
N HIS A 112 -6.82 -14.23 13.07
CA HIS A 112 -5.64 -14.80 13.74
C HIS A 112 -5.27 -14.10 15.05
N THR A 113 -6.00 -13.07 15.47
CA THR A 113 -5.69 -12.28 16.67
C THR A 113 -6.75 -12.50 17.74
N TRP A 114 -6.33 -12.99 18.92
CA TRP A 114 -7.22 -13.29 20.04
C TRP A 114 -7.29 -12.15 21.07
N ALA A 115 -6.19 -11.40 21.26
CA ALA A 115 -6.15 -10.31 22.21
C ALA A 115 -7.07 -9.17 21.79
N GLN A 116 -8.00 -8.78 22.67
CA GLN A 116 -9.00 -7.73 22.38
C GLN A 116 -8.33 -6.39 22.03
N HIS A 117 -7.27 -6.03 22.74
CA HIS A 117 -6.53 -4.80 22.49
C HIS A 117 -5.96 -4.73 21.06
N ASP A 118 -5.38 -5.84 20.58
CA ASP A 118 -4.83 -5.92 19.23
C ASP A 118 -5.94 -5.92 18.17
N ARG A 119 -7.06 -6.60 18.45
CA ARG A 119 -8.23 -6.58 17.56
C ARG A 119 -8.78 -5.17 17.39
N GLU A 120 -8.93 -4.43 18.47
CA GLU A 120 -9.37 -3.03 18.46
C GLU A 120 -8.37 -2.12 17.72
N ALA A 121 -7.08 -2.37 17.87
CA ALA A 121 -6.04 -1.65 17.14
C ALA A 121 -6.14 -1.87 15.62
N ILE A 122 -6.36 -3.11 15.17
CA ILE A 122 -6.57 -3.44 13.76
C ILE A 122 -7.79 -2.68 13.21
N GLU A 123 -8.91 -2.72 13.94
CA GLU A 123 -10.15 -2.02 13.53
C GLU A 123 -9.95 -0.49 13.45
N ARG A 124 -9.30 0.11 14.43
CA ARG A 124 -9.00 1.56 14.42
C ARG A 124 -8.14 1.97 13.24
N ARG A 125 -7.13 1.17 12.87
CA ARG A 125 -6.27 1.44 11.73
C ARG A 125 -7.01 1.33 10.41
N TYR A 126 -7.88 0.33 10.29
CA TYR A 126 -8.75 0.17 9.12
C TYR A 126 -9.73 1.33 8.95
N GLU A 127 -10.35 1.79 10.03
CA GLU A 127 -11.23 2.98 10.00
C GLU A 127 -10.49 4.24 9.53
N ARG A 128 -9.23 4.41 9.97
CA ARG A 128 -8.38 5.50 9.47
C ARG A 128 -8.13 5.40 7.97
N PHE A 129 -7.89 4.20 7.47
CA PHE A 129 -7.74 3.98 6.04
C PHE A 129 -9.00 4.40 5.27
N LEU A 130 -10.17 3.99 5.73
CA LEU A 130 -11.45 4.35 5.09
C LEU A 130 -11.67 5.87 5.09
N ARG A 131 -11.30 6.55 6.16
CA ARG A 131 -11.37 8.03 6.22
C ARG A 131 -10.42 8.69 5.24
N ALA A 132 -9.20 8.20 5.12
CA ALA A 132 -8.21 8.73 4.17
C ALA A 132 -8.67 8.56 2.73
N ASP A 133 -9.22 7.40 2.37
CA ASP A 133 -9.78 7.12 1.06
C ASP A 133 -10.98 8.02 0.74
N ALA A 134 -11.90 8.19 1.70
CA ALA A 134 -13.05 9.07 1.55
C ALA A 134 -12.66 10.55 1.37
N GLN A 135 -11.65 11.03 2.09
CA GLN A 135 -11.13 12.39 1.95
C GLN A 135 -10.52 12.62 0.56
N ARG A 136 -9.81 11.66 0.00
CA ARG A 136 -9.26 11.77 -1.36
C ARG A 136 -10.36 11.78 -2.41
N ASN A 137 -11.39 10.99 -2.26
CA ASN A 137 -12.55 10.99 -3.14
C ASN A 137 -13.33 12.32 -3.07
N GLY A 138 -13.48 12.89 -1.87
CA GLY A 138 -14.12 14.19 -1.66
C GLY A 138 -13.35 15.33 -2.33
N LYS A 139 -12.04 15.41 -2.18
CA LYS A 139 -11.20 16.43 -2.83
C LYS A 139 -11.28 16.39 -4.34
N ARG A 140 -11.33 15.19 -4.93
CA ARG A 140 -11.46 15.05 -6.38
C ARG A 140 -12.81 15.55 -6.91
N ALA A 141 -13.87 15.40 -6.13
CA ALA A 141 -15.20 15.90 -6.50
C ALA A 141 -15.30 17.44 -6.44
N GLU A 142 -14.43 18.10 -5.66
CA GLU A 142 -14.38 19.55 -5.50
C GLU A 142 -13.44 20.25 -6.51
N GLU A 143 -12.54 19.52 -7.16
CA GLU A 143 -11.69 20.08 -8.20
C GLU A 143 -12.51 20.44 -9.43
N PRO A 144 -12.48 21.72 -9.88
CA PRO A 144 -13.23 22.11 -11.07
C PRO A 144 -12.66 21.40 -12.29
N VAL A 145 -13.56 20.85 -13.10
CA VAL A 145 -13.19 20.30 -14.42
C VAL A 145 -12.73 21.48 -15.27
N ILE A 146 -11.41 21.57 -15.49
CA ILE A 146 -10.84 22.51 -16.44
C ILE A 146 -11.18 21.96 -17.82
N VAL A 147 -12.22 22.52 -18.43
CA VAL A 147 -12.53 22.28 -19.85
C VAL A 147 -11.57 23.15 -20.65
N GLU A 148 -10.50 22.55 -21.17
CA GLU A 148 -9.70 23.24 -22.19
C GLU A 148 -10.53 23.38 -23.46
N HIS A 149 -10.98 24.59 -23.69
CA HIS A 149 -11.55 24.95 -25.00
C HIS A 149 -10.37 25.15 -25.96
N HIS A 150 -10.11 24.17 -26.82
CA HIS A 150 -9.30 24.38 -28.01
C HIS A 150 -10.16 25.08 -29.04
N GLU A 151 -9.88 26.37 -29.28
CA GLU A 151 -10.30 27.06 -30.50
C GLU A 151 -9.41 26.69 -31.69
#